data_af869b3e69311cfa0303fd3866292e17
#
_entry.id   af869b3e69311cfa0303fd3866292e17
#
_cell.length_a   1.000
_cell.length_b   1.000
_cell.length_c   1.000
_cell.angle_alpha   90.00
_cell.angle_beta   90.00
_cell.angle_gamma   90.00
#
_symmetry.space_group_name_H-M   'P 1'
#
loop_
_entity.id
_entity.type
_entity.pdbx_description
1 polymer ?
#
loop_
_entity_poly.entity_id
_entity_poly.type
_entity_poly.pdbx_seq_one_letter_code
_entity_poly.pdbx_strand_id
1 'polypeptide(L)'
;MPERRTRRGLLRLGLSAPLFALDVPVASASAIMAVRVWPARDYTRVTLEHDSKPVFSHATLTGPDRLMVDLEGIDVDGQIREVIAKVRPDDPYIAGVRIGLNRPGVVRLVFDLKQPVRPQLFTLTPVGDYQHRLVIDLHPLVERDPLVALLEQAGDEPVQEAEDPLVALLRERDPGSVPGPADAPGPTVAETLAQSNE
;
A
#
# COMPACT_ATOMS: atom_id res chain seq x y z
N MET A 1 39.17 -17.95 -98.07
CA MET A 1 39.04 -18.75 -96.82
C MET A 1 38.54 -17.80 -95.77
N PRO A 2 37.30 -17.93 -95.29
CA PRO A 2 36.72 -17.05 -94.27
C PRO A 2 36.74 -17.69 -92.94
N GLU A 3 37.21 -16.92 -91.96
CA GLU A 3 37.19 -17.28 -90.53
C GLU A 3 35.78 -17.15 -89.89
N ARG A 4 35.37 -18.19 -89.25
CA ARG A 4 34.11 -18.23 -88.48
C ARG A 4 34.36 -17.66 -87.07
N ARG A 5 33.86 -16.47 -86.77
CA ARG A 5 33.83 -15.90 -85.44
C ARG A 5 32.60 -16.45 -84.66
N THR A 6 32.87 -17.28 -83.70
CA THR A 6 31.87 -17.79 -82.72
C THR A 6 31.62 -16.74 -81.67
N ARG A 7 30.44 -16.10 -81.70
CA ARG A 7 29.97 -15.22 -80.64
C ARG A 7 29.34 -16.08 -79.51
N ARG A 8 30.08 -16.24 -78.44
CA ARG A 8 29.50 -16.80 -77.18
C ARG A 8 28.82 -15.67 -76.48
N GLY A 9 27.45 -15.66 -76.54
CA GLY A 9 26.62 -14.80 -75.74
C GLY A 9 26.57 -15.32 -74.27
N LEU A 10 27.16 -14.59 -73.31
CA LEU A 10 26.96 -14.83 -71.88
C LEU A 10 25.58 -14.25 -71.47
N LEU A 11 24.62 -15.13 -71.29
CA LEU A 11 23.41 -14.78 -70.60
C LEU A 11 23.78 -14.60 -69.11
N ARG A 12 23.84 -13.36 -68.65
CA ARG A 12 23.87 -13.05 -67.18
C ARG A 12 22.40 -13.11 -66.67
N LEU A 13 22.03 -14.22 -66.07
CA LEU A 13 20.80 -14.30 -65.27
C LEU A 13 21.03 -13.50 -63.99
N GLY A 14 20.49 -12.30 -63.96
CA GLY A 14 20.43 -11.50 -62.73
C GLY A 14 19.42 -12.10 -61.76
N LEU A 15 19.91 -12.83 -60.75
CA LEU A 15 19.08 -13.30 -59.64
C LEU A 15 18.79 -12.10 -58.72
N SER A 16 17.69 -11.40 -59.00
CA SER A 16 17.16 -10.34 -58.11
C SER A 16 16.43 -11.00 -56.98
N ALA A 17 17.11 -11.19 -55.84
CA ALA A 17 16.46 -11.63 -54.61
C ALA A 17 15.67 -10.44 -54.02
N PRO A 18 14.35 -10.57 -53.75
CA PRO A 18 13.62 -9.54 -53.05
C PRO A 18 14.11 -9.48 -51.60
N LEU A 19 14.69 -8.35 -51.23
CA LEU A 19 15.00 -8.04 -49.83
C LEU A 19 13.66 -7.79 -49.11
N PHE A 20 13.13 -8.80 -48.45
CA PHE A 20 12.02 -8.61 -47.51
C PHE A 20 12.57 -7.81 -46.32
N ALA A 21 12.30 -6.51 -46.26
CA ALA A 21 12.46 -5.73 -45.06
C ALA A 21 11.46 -6.26 -44.01
N LEU A 22 11.96 -7.02 -43.07
CA LEU A 22 11.20 -7.34 -41.87
C LEU A 22 11.06 -6.03 -41.08
N ASP A 23 9.90 -5.39 -41.18
CA ASP A 23 9.52 -4.32 -40.29
C ASP A 23 9.37 -4.97 -38.89
N VAL A 24 10.45 -4.96 -38.12
CA VAL A 24 10.43 -5.30 -36.72
C VAL A 24 9.85 -4.08 -35.99
N PRO A 25 8.64 -4.14 -35.42
CA PRO A 25 8.13 -3.03 -34.67
C PRO A 25 9.10 -2.79 -33.49
N VAL A 26 9.75 -1.62 -33.51
CA VAL A 26 10.50 -1.14 -32.35
C VAL A 26 9.44 -0.89 -31.27
N ALA A 27 9.31 -1.83 -30.34
CA ALA A 27 8.49 -1.64 -29.17
C ALA A 27 9.08 -0.45 -28.41
N SER A 28 8.42 0.70 -28.45
CA SER A 28 8.78 1.83 -27.60
C SER A 28 8.64 1.39 -26.15
N ALA A 29 9.73 1.48 -25.40
CA ALA A 29 9.67 1.24 -23.95
C ALA A 29 8.73 2.27 -23.33
N SER A 30 7.81 1.78 -22.50
CA SER A 30 6.93 2.63 -21.70
C SER A 30 7.73 3.32 -20.61
N ALA A 31 7.50 4.61 -20.39
CA ALA A 31 8.20 5.38 -19.39
C ALA A 31 7.37 5.49 -18.11
N ILE A 32 8.03 5.36 -16.95
CA ILE A 32 7.45 5.72 -15.66
C ILE A 32 7.60 7.22 -15.48
N MET A 33 6.47 7.91 -15.30
CA MET A 33 6.42 9.35 -15.19
C MET A 33 6.47 9.83 -13.74
N ALA A 34 5.88 9.08 -12.83
CA ALA A 34 5.88 9.41 -11.42
C ALA A 34 5.70 8.16 -10.54
N VAL A 35 6.24 8.26 -9.33
CA VAL A 35 6.09 7.25 -8.28
C VAL A 35 5.55 7.93 -7.03
N ARG A 36 4.57 7.29 -6.38
CA ARG A 36 4.03 7.75 -5.10
C ARG A 36 3.90 6.57 -4.14
N VAL A 37 4.23 6.78 -2.87
CA VAL A 37 4.10 5.80 -1.79
C VAL A 37 3.35 6.45 -0.64
N TRP A 38 2.28 5.81 -0.20
CA TRP A 38 1.47 6.24 0.94
C TRP A 38 1.38 5.12 1.98
N PRO A 39 2.22 5.18 3.02
CA PRO A 39 2.10 4.29 4.17
C PRO A 39 0.90 4.71 5.03
N ALA A 40 0.05 3.76 5.38
CA ALA A 40 -1.03 3.91 6.33
C ALA A 40 -1.07 2.70 7.28
N ARG A 41 -1.79 2.80 8.39
CA ARG A 41 -1.89 1.71 9.37
C ARG A 41 -2.57 0.47 8.78
N ASP A 42 -3.54 0.67 7.88
CA ASP A 42 -4.38 -0.40 7.35
C ASP A 42 -3.85 -0.97 6.02
N TYR A 43 -3.03 -0.21 5.29
CA TYR A 43 -2.37 -0.65 4.06
C TYR A 43 -1.28 0.33 3.63
N THR A 44 -0.33 -0.14 2.83
CA THR A 44 0.56 0.75 2.08
C THR A 44 0.18 0.71 0.61
N ARG A 45 0.00 1.90 0.00
CA ARG A 45 -0.25 2.06 -1.43
C ARG A 45 0.99 2.54 -2.14
N VAL A 46 1.38 1.82 -3.19
CA VAL A 46 2.39 2.25 -4.15
C VAL A 46 1.71 2.50 -5.48
N THR A 47 1.91 3.68 -6.06
CA THR A 47 1.37 4.04 -7.37
C THR A 47 2.50 4.37 -8.33
N LEU A 48 2.51 3.70 -9.48
CA LEU A 48 3.41 3.97 -10.59
C LEU A 48 2.58 4.59 -11.71
N GLU A 49 2.94 5.79 -12.13
CA GLU A 49 2.31 6.49 -13.25
C GLU A 49 3.10 6.24 -14.53
N HIS A 50 2.39 5.85 -15.59
CA HIS A 50 2.97 5.43 -16.86
C HIS A 50 2.39 6.26 -18.01
N ASP A 51 3.18 6.47 -19.07
CA ASP A 51 2.73 7.10 -20.31
C ASP A 51 1.77 6.23 -21.12
N SER A 52 1.80 4.91 -20.92
CA SER A 52 0.95 3.93 -21.60
C SER A 52 0.35 2.93 -20.59
N LYS A 53 -0.61 2.12 -21.03
CA LYS A 53 -1.24 1.12 -20.17
C LYS A 53 -0.21 0.09 -19.69
N PRO A 54 0.07 -0.02 -18.38
CA PRO A 54 1.06 -0.96 -17.87
C PRO A 54 0.61 -2.42 -18.06
N VAL A 55 1.56 -3.25 -18.51
CA VAL A 55 1.42 -4.71 -18.53
C VAL A 55 2.26 -5.26 -17.40
N PHE A 56 1.65 -6.03 -16.51
CA PHE A 56 2.32 -6.53 -15.33
C PHE A 56 1.86 -7.93 -14.95
N SER A 57 2.73 -8.62 -14.21
CA SER A 57 2.41 -9.83 -13.47
C SER A 57 2.99 -9.75 -12.08
N HIS A 58 2.44 -10.51 -11.13
CA HIS A 58 2.94 -10.51 -9.76
C HIS A 58 2.91 -11.91 -9.14
N ALA A 59 3.76 -12.12 -8.13
CA ALA A 59 3.79 -13.31 -7.32
C ALA A 59 4.23 -12.97 -5.89
N THR A 60 3.68 -13.70 -4.92
CA THR A 60 4.05 -13.59 -3.51
C THR A 60 4.92 -14.77 -3.12
N LEU A 61 5.97 -14.52 -2.35
CA LEU A 61 6.85 -15.55 -1.79
C LEU A 61 6.79 -15.47 -0.26
N THR A 62 6.92 -16.62 0.37
CA THR A 62 7.01 -16.77 1.83
C THR A 62 8.39 -17.33 2.20
N GLY A 63 8.90 -16.96 3.38
CA GLY A 63 10.16 -17.40 3.92
C GLY A 63 11.43 -16.92 3.22
N PRO A 64 11.76 -15.62 3.15
CA PRO A 64 11.06 -14.45 3.71
C PRO A 64 9.91 -13.96 2.84
N ASP A 65 8.99 -13.20 3.47
CA ASP A 65 7.83 -12.65 2.79
C ASP A 65 8.24 -11.58 1.78
N ARG A 66 7.80 -11.75 0.53
CA ARG A 66 8.13 -10.85 -0.59
C ARG A 66 6.98 -10.79 -1.57
N LEU A 67 6.78 -9.60 -2.14
CA LEU A 67 5.98 -9.42 -3.34
C LEU A 67 6.91 -9.12 -4.51
N MET A 68 6.81 -9.90 -5.57
CA MET A 68 7.48 -9.63 -6.84
C MET A 68 6.46 -9.07 -7.83
N VAL A 69 6.83 -8.01 -8.53
CA VAL A 69 6.04 -7.41 -9.61
C VAL A 69 6.92 -7.25 -10.84
N ASP A 70 6.55 -7.91 -11.91
CA ASP A 70 7.20 -7.79 -13.22
C ASP A 70 6.42 -6.79 -14.07
N LEU A 71 7.13 -5.81 -14.60
CA LEU A 71 6.62 -4.78 -15.48
C LEU A 71 7.20 -4.99 -16.88
N GLU A 72 6.35 -5.15 -17.90
CA GLU A 72 6.77 -5.38 -19.26
C GLU A 72 6.91 -4.07 -20.04
N GLY A 73 7.87 -4.03 -20.95
CA GLY A 73 8.09 -2.88 -21.83
C GLY A 73 8.61 -1.63 -21.13
N ILE A 74 9.26 -1.78 -19.97
CA ILE A 74 9.81 -0.68 -19.18
C ILE A 74 11.32 -0.84 -19.07
N ASP A 75 12.04 0.28 -19.07
CA ASP A 75 13.46 0.33 -18.80
C ASP A 75 13.75 0.68 -17.33
N VAL A 76 14.89 0.23 -16.82
CA VAL A 76 15.37 0.60 -15.48
C VAL A 76 15.96 2.00 -15.53
N ASP A 77 15.13 3.00 -15.48
CA ASP A 77 15.50 4.42 -15.47
C ASP A 77 15.57 5.02 -14.05
N GLY A 78 15.80 6.34 -13.99
CA GLY A 78 15.84 7.08 -12.73
C GLY A 78 14.49 7.12 -12.01
N GLN A 79 13.39 7.18 -12.76
CA GLN A 79 12.04 7.32 -12.19
C GLN A 79 11.60 6.06 -11.44
N ILE A 80 11.82 4.87 -12.02
CA ILE A 80 11.49 3.62 -11.31
C ILE A 80 12.34 3.44 -10.04
N ARG A 81 13.59 3.95 -10.05
CA ARG A 81 14.48 3.91 -8.88
C ARG A 81 13.97 4.78 -7.72
N GLU A 82 13.13 5.77 -8.00
CA GLU A 82 12.50 6.57 -6.95
C GLU A 82 11.62 5.76 -6.01
N VAL A 83 11.10 4.58 -6.44
CA VAL A 83 10.36 3.67 -5.55
C VAL A 83 11.19 3.36 -4.31
N ILE A 84 12.50 3.05 -4.49
CA ILE A 84 13.40 2.74 -3.38
C ILE A 84 13.52 3.93 -2.43
N ALA A 85 13.67 5.14 -2.98
CA ALA A 85 13.86 6.35 -2.18
C ALA A 85 12.58 6.81 -1.46
N LYS A 86 11.40 6.46 -1.99
CA LYS A 86 10.11 6.86 -1.44
C LYS A 86 9.57 5.91 -0.38
N VAL A 87 10.11 4.68 -0.30
CA VAL A 87 9.77 3.76 0.79
C VAL A 87 10.47 4.23 2.06
N ARG A 88 9.69 4.53 3.09
CA ARG A 88 10.18 5.02 4.37
C ARG A 88 10.55 3.87 5.30
N PRO A 89 11.56 4.02 6.17
CA PRO A 89 11.93 2.98 7.14
C PRO A 89 10.81 2.63 8.13
N ASP A 90 9.91 3.58 8.39
CA ASP A 90 8.76 3.43 9.29
C ASP A 90 7.50 2.89 8.57
N ASP A 91 7.57 2.55 7.28
CA ASP A 91 6.48 1.89 6.57
C ASP A 91 6.07 0.61 7.30
N PRO A 92 4.76 0.38 7.58
CA PRO A 92 4.32 -0.76 8.38
C PRO A 92 4.43 -2.11 7.65
N TYR A 93 4.49 -2.12 6.32
CA TYR A 93 4.46 -3.34 5.50
C TYR A 93 5.74 -3.57 4.70
N ILE A 94 6.41 -2.52 4.24
CA ILE A 94 7.57 -2.61 3.37
C ILE A 94 8.86 -2.43 4.18
N ALA A 95 9.73 -3.45 4.16
CA ALA A 95 11.07 -3.36 4.72
C ALA A 95 12.06 -2.71 3.74
N GLY A 96 11.85 -2.94 2.44
CA GLY A 96 12.68 -2.39 1.38
C GLY A 96 12.20 -2.79 0.00
N VAL A 97 12.75 -2.13 -1.03
CA VAL A 97 12.42 -2.43 -2.43
C VAL A 97 13.73 -2.61 -3.21
N ARG A 98 13.76 -3.65 -4.03
CA ARG A 98 14.84 -3.93 -4.96
C ARG A 98 14.30 -3.90 -6.38
N ILE A 99 15.09 -3.37 -7.31
CA ILE A 99 14.73 -3.23 -8.72
C ILE A 99 15.84 -3.83 -9.56
N GLY A 100 15.46 -4.62 -10.55
CA GLY A 100 16.40 -5.22 -11.49
C GLY A 100 15.75 -5.66 -12.78
N LEU A 101 16.57 -5.91 -13.78
CA LEU A 101 16.14 -6.50 -15.04
C LEU A 101 15.95 -8.01 -14.82
N ASN A 102 14.74 -8.51 -15.03
CA ASN A 102 14.44 -9.94 -14.95
C ASN A 102 14.76 -10.67 -16.26
N ARG A 103 14.34 -10.07 -17.38
CA ARG A 103 14.60 -10.50 -18.75
C ARG A 103 14.56 -9.28 -19.67
N PRO A 104 15.06 -9.35 -20.91
CA PRO A 104 14.99 -8.21 -21.82
C PRO A 104 13.57 -7.65 -21.91
N GLY A 105 13.43 -6.33 -21.64
CA GLY A 105 12.17 -5.62 -21.66
C GLY A 105 11.23 -5.91 -20.46
N VAL A 106 11.71 -6.58 -19.40
CA VAL A 106 10.94 -6.84 -18.18
C VAL A 106 11.73 -6.42 -16.95
N VAL A 107 11.23 -5.41 -16.27
CA VAL A 107 11.77 -4.93 -15.00
C VAL A 107 11.04 -5.61 -13.85
N ARG A 108 11.78 -6.14 -12.90
CA ARG A 108 11.28 -6.74 -11.67
C ARG A 108 11.46 -5.81 -10.49
N LEU A 109 10.36 -5.51 -9.82
CA LEU A 109 10.31 -4.92 -8.49
C LEU A 109 10.15 -6.04 -7.47
N VAL A 110 10.98 -6.05 -6.43
CA VAL A 110 10.85 -6.96 -5.30
C VAL A 110 10.65 -6.14 -4.05
N PHE A 111 9.48 -6.23 -3.46
CA PHE A 111 9.17 -5.64 -2.16
C PHE A 111 9.50 -6.68 -1.09
N ASP A 112 10.49 -6.40 -0.26
CA ASP A 112 10.76 -7.16 0.95
C ASP A 112 9.76 -6.69 2.02
N LEU A 113 9.02 -7.64 2.60
CA LEU A 113 7.88 -7.32 3.47
C LEU A 113 8.26 -7.54 4.95
N LYS A 114 7.71 -6.72 5.84
CA LYS A 114 7.86 -6.84 7.29
C LYS A 114 6.92 -7.87 7.89
N GLN A 115 5.83 -8.19 7.18
CA GLN A 115 4.79 -9.12 7.61
C GLN A 115 4.07 -9.69 6.38
N PRO A 116 3.37 -10.82 6.50
CA PRO A 116 2.54 -11.35 5.44
C PRO A 116 1.47 -10.36 5.03
N VAL A 117 1.30 -10.17 3.71
CA VAL A 117 0.32 -9.25 3.13
C VAL A 117 -0.56 -9.95 2.11
N ARG A 118 -1.75 -9.39 1.90
CA ARG A 118 -2.63 -9.67 0.76
C ARG A 118 -2.47 -8.53 -0.25
N PRO A 119 -1.68 -8.70 -1.32
CA PRO A 119 -1.49 -7.67 -2.31
C PRO A 119 -2.73 -7.55 -3.21
N GLN A 120 -3.11 -6.32 -3.56
CA GLN A 120 -4.10 -6.02 -4.57
C GLN A 120 -3.46 -5.11 -5.62
N LEU A 121 -3.41 -5.59 -6.87
CA LEU A 121 -2.83 -4.85 -7.97
C LEU A 121 -3.89 -4.60 -9.03
N PHE A 122 -3.99 -3.35 -9.46
CA PHE A 122 -4.94 -2.94 -10.49
C PHE A 122 -4.43 -1.72 -11.26
N THR A 123 -5.00 -1.52 -12.45
CA THR A 123 -4.67 -0.36 -13.30
C THR A 123 -5.78 0.65 -13.30
N LEU A 124 -5.41 1.93 -13.33
CA LEU A 124 -6.31 3.05 -13.53
C LEU A 124 -6.04 3.69 -14.90
N THR A 125 -7.10 4.01 -15.60
CA THR A 125 -7.04 4.75 -16.87
C THR A 125 -6.74 6.23 -16.61
N PRO A 126 -6.25 6.99 -17.62
CA PRO A 126 -6.06 8.43 -17.53
C PRO A 126 -7.34 9.16 -17.12
N VAL A 127 -7.20 10.11 -16.19
CA VAL A 127 -8.29 11.00 -15.75
C VAL A 127 -7.70 12.37 -15.40
N GLY A 128 -8.19 13.44 -16.04
CA GLY A 128 -7.64 14.77 -15.88
C GLY A 128 -6.16 14.82 -16.28
N ASP A 129 -5.32 15.33 -15.39
CA ASP A 129 -3.87 15.44 -15.61
C ASP A 129 -3.11 14.13 -15.32
N TYR A 130 -3.79 13.12 -14.79
CA TYR A 130 -3.16 11.83 -14.46
C TYR A 130 -3.16 10.90 -15.66
N GLN A 131 -2.01 10.28 -15.90
CA GLN A 131 -1.82 9.26 -16.93
C GLN A 131 -2.28 7.87 -16.45
N HIS A 132 -1.91 6.82 -17.19
CA HIS A 132 -2.13 5.45 -16.74
C HIS A 132 -1.41 5.17 -15.44
N ARG A 133 -2.02 4.44 -14.52
CA ARG A 133 -1.43 4.13 -13.21
C ARG A 133 -1.54 2.66 -12.89
N LEU A 134 -0.46 2.07 -12.44
CA LEU A 134 -0.48 0.81 -11.71
C LEU A 134 -0.54 1.12 -10.22
N VAL A 135 -1.56 0.61 -9.55
CA VAL A 135 -1.73 0.71 -8.10
C VAL A 135 -1.42 -0.64 -7.48
N ILE A 136 -0.61 -0.63 -6.44
CA ILE A 136 -0.20 -1.79 -5.65
C ILE A 136 -0.59 -1.49 -4.20
N ASP A 137 -1.63 -2.15 -3.69
CA ASP A 137 -2.09 -2.04 -2.31
C ASP A 137 -1.64 -3.27 -1.53
N LEU A 138 -0.95 -3.03 -0.42
CA LEU A 138 -0.44 -4.05 0.48
C LEU A 138 -1.30 -4.02 1.76
N HIS A 139 -2.27 -4.91 1.84
CA HIS A 139 -3.11 -5.08 3.03
C HIS A 139 -2.51 -6.14 3.95
N PRO A 140 -2.64 -6.01 5.28
CA PRO A 140 -2.26 -7.08 6.19
C PRO A 140 -3.07 -8.35 5.89
N LEU A 141 -2.43 -9.52 6.05
CA LEU A 141 -3.12 -10.79 5.87
C LEU A 141 -4.18 -11.00 6.96
N VAL A 142 -3.88 -10.53 8.17
CA VAL A 142 -4.81 -10.50 9.31
C VAL A 142 -5.29 -9.07 9.46
N GLU A 143 -6.58 -8.86 9.21
CA GLU A 143 -7.20 -7.55 9.42
C GLU A 143 -7.21 -7.25 10.92
N ARG A 144 -6.82 -6.02 11.31
CA ARG A 144 -6.95 -5.59 12.69
C ARG A 144 -8.42 -5.48 13.04
N ASP A 145 -8.79 -6.03 14.19
CA ASP A 145 -10.15 -5.84 14.73
C ASP A 145 -10.37 -4.33 14.95
N PRO A 146 -11.41 -3.73 14.37
CA PRO A 146 -11.71 -2.30 14.54
C PRO A 146 -11.88 -1.91 16.02
N LEU A 147 -12.35 -2.84 16.86
CA LEU A 147 -12.51 -2.60 18.31
C LEU A 147 -11.14 -2.49 19.00
N VAL A 148 -10.18 -3.34 18.63
CA VAL A 148 -8.81 -3.26 19.16
C VAL A 148 -8.13 -1.97 18.70
N ALA A 149 -8.33 -1.56 17.45
CA ALA A 149 -7.81 -0.30 16.93
C ALA A 149 -8.38 0.92 17.67
N LEU A 150 -9.67 0.91 18.03
CA LEU A 150 -10.31 1.95 18.86
C LEU A 150 -9.76 1.98 20.28
N LEU A 151 -9.53 0.81 20.88
CA LEU A 151 -8.94 0.71 22.23
C LEU A 151 -7.50 1.23 22.26
N GLU A 152 -6.71 0.94 21.23
CA GLU A 152 -5.35 1.47 21.10
C GLU A 152 -5.37 3.02 20.97
N GLN A 153 -6.31 3.58 20.22
CA GLN A 153 -6.47 5.03 20.08
C GLN A 153 -6.95 5.69 21.38
N ALA A 154 -7.87 5.04 22.10
CA ALA A 154 -8.36 5.54 23.40
C ALA A 154 -7.29 5.45 24.51
N GLY A 155 -6.33 4.52 24.39
CA GLY A 155 -5.22 4.39 25.33
C GLY A 155 -4.10 5.41 25.15
N ASP A 156 -3.99 6.01 23.95
CA ASP A 156 -2.99 7.05 23.65
C ASP A 156 -3.47 8.48 23.99
N GLU A 157 -4.76 8.69 24.23
CA GLU A 157 -5.21 9.95 24.81
C GLU A 157 -4.79 9.96 26.29
N PRO A 158 -3.99 10.95 26.74
CA PRO A 158 -3.76 11.14 28.15
C PRO A 158 -5.15 11.29 28.77
N VAL A 159 -5.51 10.37 29.67
CA VAL A 159 -6.68 10.54 30.52
C VAL A 159 -6.46 11.86 31.21
N GLN A 160 -6.99 12.97 30.65
CA GLN A 160 -7.24 14.14 31.43
C GLN A 160 -8.21 13.65 32.49
N GLU A 161 -7.70 13.40 33.71
CA GLU A 161 -8.51 13.32 34.88
C GLU A 161 -9.34 14.61 34.84
N ALA A 162 -10.49 14.54 34.17
CA ALA A 162 -11.52 15.52 34.33
C ALA A 162 -11.84 15.39 35.82
N GLU A 163 -11.32 16.35 36.63
CA GLU A 163 -11.66 16.45 38.01
C GLU A 163 -13.21 16.42 38.06
N ASP A 164 -13.72 15.32 38.63
CA ASP A 164 -15.16 15.15 38.75
C ASP A 164 -15.72 16.44 39.35
N PRO A 165 -16.61 17.16 38.66
CA PRO A 165 -17.17 18.41 39.20
C PRO A 165 -17.69 18.30 40.61
N LEU A 166 -18.07 17.07 41.01
CA LEU A 166 -18.47 16.72 42.39
C LEU A 166 -17.28 16.73 43.35
N VAL A 167 -16.10 16.30 42.93
CA VAL A 167 -14.87 16.33 43.73
C VAL A 167 -14.38 17.76 43.91
N ALA A 168 -14.48 18.59 42.86
CA ALA A 168 -14.19 20.03 42.98
C ALA A 168 -15.12 20.76 43.92
N LEU A 169 -16.44 20.46 43.89
CA LEU A 169 -17.44 20.99 44.82
C LEU A 169 -17.24 20.52 46.27
N LEU A 170 -16.74 19.29 46.49
CA LEU A 170 -16.41 18.79 47.79
C LEU A 170 -15.16 19.40 48.41
N ARG A 171 -14.19 19.85 47.55
CA ARG A 171 -12.99 20.56 48.00
C ARG A 171 -13.26 22.02 48.39
N GLU A 172 -14.27 22.67 47.78
CA GLU A 172 -14.68 24.03 48.12
C GLU A 172 -15.50 24.12 49.44
N ARG A 173 -15.93 23.00 49.96
CA ARG A 173 -16.64 22.96 51.22
C ARG A 173 -15.63 22.96 52.37
N ASP A 174 -15.50 24.10 53.01
CA ASP A 174 -14.64 24.37 54.15
C ASP A 174 -14.73 23.22 55.21
N PRO A 175 -13.61 22.59 55.63
CA PRO A 175 -13.63 21.46 56.58
C PRO A 175 -14.09 21.84 58.02
N GLY A 176 -14.51 23.09 58.24
CA GLY A 176 -14.92 23.61 59.53
C GLY A 176 -16.42 23.52 59.85
N SER A 177 -17.28 23.05 58.92
CA SER A 177 -18.75 23.03 59.12
C SER A 177 -19.30 21.61 59.13
N VAL A 178 -18.89 20.80 60.09
CA VAL A 178 -19.62 19.57 60.45
C VAL A 178 -20.56 19.91 61.59
N PRO A 179 -21.90 19.94 61.41
CA PRO A 179 -22.85 19.95 62.55
C PRO A 179 -22.69 18.60 63.25
N GLY A 180 -22.37 18.65 64.55
CA GLY A 180 -22.33 17.48 65.41
C GLY A 180 -23.67 16.73 65.41
N PRO A 181 -23.66 15.41 65.68
CA PRO A 181 -24.86 14.61 65.68
C PRO A 181 -25.79 15.15 66.74
N ALA A 182 -26.90 15.78 66.32
CA ALA A 182 -28.01 16.10 67.20
C ALA A 182 -28.72 14.79 67.61
N ASP A 183 -28.65 14.51 68.87
CA ASP A 183 -29.35 13.47 69.59
C ASP A 183 -30.87 13.56 69.31
N ALA A 184 -31.38 12.61 68.51
CA ALA A 184 -32.82 12.38 68.38
C ALA A 184 -33.04 10.85 68.37
N PRO A 185 -33.79 10.30 69.33
CA PRO A 185 -34.07 8.87 69.36
C PRO A 185 -35.07 8.51 68.24
N GLY A 186 -34.63 7.82 67.25
CA GLY A 186 -35.48 7.18 66.24
C GLY A 186 -36.15 5.92 66.81
N PRO A 187 -37.36 5.58 66.36
CA PRO A 187 -38.08 4.44 66.84
C PRO A 187 -37.38 3.13 66.47
N THR A 188 -37.34 2.25 67.52
CA THR A 188 -36.74 0.91 67.46
C THR A 188 -37.52 0.04 66.46
N VAL A 189 -36.81 -0.69 65.60
CA VAL A 189 -37.32 -1.58 64.52
C VAL A 189 -38.34 -2.68 65.07
N ALA A 190 -38.51 -2.80 66.37
CA ALA A 190 -39.43 -3.78 66.99
C ALA A 190 -40.91 -3.39 66.91
N GLU A 191 -41.25 -2.11 66.61
CA GLU A 191 -42.64 -1.66 66.65
C GLU A 191 -43.35 -1.68 65.30
N THR A 192 -42.62 -1.84 64.24
CA THR A 192 -43.21 -1.85 62.88
C THR A 192 -43.69 -3.23 62.39
N LEU A 193 -43.35 -4.31 63.14
CA LEU A 193 -43.77 -5.67 62.76
C LEU A 193 -45.12 -6.11 63.51
N ALA A 194 -45.65 -5.29 64.39
CA ALA A 194 -46.89 -5.64 65.12
C ALA A 194 -48.18 -5.12 64.45
N GLN A 195 -48.11 -4.30 63.39
CA GLN A 195 -49.27 -3.69 62.73
C GLN A 195 -49.61 -4.26 61.35
N SER A 196 -49.06 -5.41 61.00
CA SER A 196 -49.33 -6.02 59.66
C SER A 196 -50.04 -7.36 59.76
N ASN A 197 -50.76 -7.63 60.84
CA ASN A 197 -51.52 -8.87 60.94
C ASN A 197 -52.90 -8.62 61.67
N GLU A 198 -53.81 -7.89 60.94
CA GLU A 198 -55.27 -7.98 61.09
C GLU A 198 -55.91 -7.66 59.75
#